data_76902cd17475ab87aab25a39a1482173
#
_entry.id   76902cd17475ab87aab25a39a1482173
#
_cell.length_a   1.000
_cell.length_b   1.000
_cell.length_c   1.000
_cell.angle_alpha   90.00
_cell.angle_beta   90.00
_cell.angle_gamma   90.00
#
_symmetry.space_group_name_H-M   'P 1'
#
loop_
_entity.id
_entity.type
_entity.pdbx_description
1 polymer ?
#
loop_
_entity_poly.entity_id
_entity_poly.type
_entity_poly.pdbx_seq_one_letter_code
_entity_poly.pdbx_strand_id
1 'polypeptide(L)'
;MTHTLVLLRHGESEWNAKNLFTGWVDVALTEKGVDEAVRGGRLMREAGVLPDVVHTSLQRRAINTAALSLDAADRHWIPVKRSWRLNERHYGALQGKDKKQTLEQYGEEQFMLWRRSFDTPPPPLDDADEFSQAADPRYADLGDDLPRTECLKDVITRFLPYWDAEIHPDLRAGRTVLVAAHGNSLRALVKHLDGVSDEDIAGLNIPTGMPLVYELDESMAPTVAGVQYLDPEAAAAAAAAVANQGR
;
A
#
# COMPACT_ATOMS: atom_id res chain seq x y z
N MET A 1 2.55 -27.59 -2.68
CA MET A 1 1.40 -26.81 -3.20
C MET A 1 1.84 -25.37 -3.35
N THR A 2 1.32 -24.63 -4.33
CA THR A 2 1.58 -23.20 -4.45
C THR A 2 0.41 -22.42 -3.85
N HIS A 3 0.69 -21.22 -3.33
CA HIS A 3 -0.30 -20.32 -2.75
C HIS A 3 -0.29 -19.02 -3.54
N THR A 4 -1.46 -18.51 -3.92
CA THR A 4 -1.58 -17.32 -4.76
C THR A 4 -1.89 -16.09 -3.91
N LEU A 5 -1.02 -15.10 -3.96
CA LEU A 5 -1.15 -13.80 -3.31
C LEU A 5 -1.22 -12.69 -4.36
N VAL A 6 -2.23 -11.86 -4.28
CA VAL A 6 -2.36 -10.67 -5.14
C VAL A 6 -2.20 -9.42 -4.30
N LEU A 7 -1.33 -8.52 -4.72
CA LEU A 7 -1.16 -7.21 -4.13
C LEU A 7 -1.74 -6.15 -5.06
N LEU A 8 -2.56 -5.25 -4.51
CA LEU A 8 -3.19 -4.18 -5.27
C LEU A 8 -3.04 -2.86 -4.52
N ARG A 9 -2.26 -1.93 -5.05
CA ARG A 9 -2.22 -0.58 -4.51
C ARG A 9 -3.52 0.16 -4.87
N HIS A 10 -4.06 0.92 -3.93
CA HIS A 10 -5.24 1.75 -4.19
C HIS A 10 -5.07 2.62 -5.44
N GLY A 11 -6.17 2.90 -6.13
CA GLY A 11 -6.21 3.82 -7.27
C GLY A 11 -5.78 5.23 -6.89
N GLU A 12 -5.55 6.09 -7.88
CA GLU A 12 -5.16 7.48 -7.65
C GLU A 12 -6.12 8.15 -6.67
N SER A 13 -5.58 8.78 -5.62
CA SER A 13 -6.33 9.57 -4.66
C SER A 13 -6.27 11.07 -4.98
N GLU A 14 -7.21 11.84 -4.42
CA GLU A 14 -7.23 13.30 -4.58
C GLU A 14 -5.88 13.96 -4.22
N TRP A 15 -5.20 13.46 -3.19
CA TRP A 15 -3.91 14.00 -2.79
C TRP A 15 -2.74 13.44 -3.59
N ASN A 16 -2.88 12.27 -4.23
CA ASN A 16 -1.92 11.87 -5.27
C ASN A 16 -1.98 12.83 -6.46
N ALA A 17 -3.18 13.17 -6.94
CA ALA A 17 -3.38 14.10 -8.05
C ALA A 17 -2.85 15.52 -7.72
N LYS A 18 -3.01 15.96 -6.46
CA LYS A 18 -2.49 17.25 -5.96
C LYS A 18 -1.01 17.23 -5.57
N ASN A 19 -0.32 16.10 -5.74
CA ASN A 19 1.08 15.93 -5.35
C ASN A 19 1.38 16.17 -3.84
N LEU A 20 0.41 15.89 -2.94
CA LEU A 20 0.55 16.06 -1.50
C LEU A 20 1.00 14.75 -0.81
N PHE A 21 1.70 14.90 0.32
CA PHE A 21 1.94 13.79 1.23
C PHE A 21 0.63 13.39 1.93
N THR A 22 0.15 12.16 1.73
CA THR A 22 -1.15 11.72 2.24
C THR A 22 -1.07 11.05 3.60
N GLY A 23 -0.22 10.05 3.73
CA GLY A 23 -0.09 9.28 4.98
C GLY A 23 -1.42 8.71 5.48
N TRP A 24 -1.77 9.01 6.73
CA TRP A 24 -2.99 8.53 7.37
C TRP A 24 -4.21 9.45 7.17
N VAL A 25 -4.06 10.58 6.49
CA VAL A 25 -5.21 11.41 6.11
C VAL A 25 -6.12 10.62 5.17
N ASP A 26 -7.43 10.62 5.46
CA ASP A 26 -8.40 9.75 4.79
C ASP A 26 -9.08 10.45 3.61
N VAL A 27 -8.38 10.48 2.48
CA VAL A 27 -8.83 11.10 1.23
C VAL A 27 -9.50 10.09 0.29
N ALA A 28 -10.39 10.58 -0.58
CA ALA A 28 -11.09 9.77 -1.57
C ALA A 28 -10.22 9.43 -2.79
N LEU A 29 -10.71 8.50 -3.62
CA LEU A 29 -10.21 8.27 -4.97
C LEU A 29 -10.65 9.40 -5.90
N THR A 30 -9.84 9.70 -6.92
CA THR A 30 -10.27 10.46 -8.09
C THR A 30 -11.10 9.58 -9.02
N GLU A 31 -11.75 10.17 -10.03
CA GLU A 31 -12.42 9.41 -11.12
C GLU A 31 -11.44 8.44 -11.78
N LYS A 32 -10.22 8.90 -12.07
CA LYS A 32 -9.14 8.04 -12.58
C LYS A 32 -8.81 6.90 -11.62
N GLY A 33 -8.76 7.17 -10.32
CA GLY A 33 -8.50 6.14 -9.31
C GLY A 33 -9.62 5.09 -9.23
N VAL A 34 -10.86 5.48 -9.48
CA VAL A 34 -12.00 4.54 -9.62
C VAL A 34 -11.81 3.66 -10.85
N ASP A 35 -11.46 4.24 -12.00
CA ASP A 35 -11.21 3.49 -13.24
C ASP A 35 -10.01 2.53 -13.10
N GLU A 36 -8.95 2.96 -12.40
CA GLU A 36 -7.79 2.11 -12.09
C GLU A 36 -8.20 0.91 -11.22
N ALA A 37 -9.05 1.11 -10.21
CA ALA A 37 -9.54 0.03 -9.36
C ALA A 37 -10.41 -0.97 -10.14
N VAL A 38 -11.33 -0.50 -10.98
CA VAL A 38 -12.18 -1.32 -11.85
C VAL A 38 -11.32 -2.12 -12.84
N ARG A 39 -10.32 -1.46 -13.46
CA ARG A 39 -9.38 -2.12 -14.37
C ARG A 39 -8.61 -3.22 -13.65
N GLY A 40 -8.11 -2.98 -12.44
CA GLY A 40 -7.42 -4.00 -11.64
C GLY A 40 -8.28 -5.25 -11.42
N GLY A 41 -9.57 -5.07 -11.13
CA GLY A 41 -10.53 -6.17 -11.01
C GLY A 41 -10.73 -6.95 -12.32
N ARG A 42 -10.85 -6.24 -13.44
CA ARG A 42 -10.96 -6.89 -14.78
C ARG A 42 -9.72 -7.70 -15.13
N LEU A 43 -8.53 -7.16 -14.89
CA LEU A 43 -7.26 -7.87 -15.11
C LEU A 43 -7.19 -9.17 -14.29
N MET A 44 -7.59 -9.14 -13.01
CA MET A 44 -7.66 -10.37 -12.18
C MET A 44 -8.64 -11.39 -12.78
N ARG A 45 -9.81 -10.95 -13.22
CA ARG A 45 -10.81 -11.83 -13.83
C ARG A 45 -10.34 -12.44 -15.15
N GLU A 46 -9.75 -11.66 -16.04
CA GLU A 46 -9.24 -12.08 -17.34
C GLU A 46 -8.08 -13.08 -17.20
N ALA A 47 -7.22 -12.88 -16.18
CA ALA A 47 -6.14 -13.79 -15.85
C ALA A 47 -6.60 -15.05 -15.10
N GLY A 48 -7.87 -15.14 -14.68
CA GLY A 48 -8.37 -16.24 -13.85
C GLY A 48 -7.84 -16.24 -12.41
N VAL A 49 -7.24 -15.14 -11.95
CA VAL A 49 -6.69 -14.98 -10.59
C VAL A 49 -7.77 -14.35 -9.72
N LEU A 50 -8.70 -15.18 -9.25
CA LEU A 50 -9.89 -14.73 -8.53
C LEU A 50 -9.69 -14.88 -7.01
N PRO A 51 -9.73 -13.78 -6.23
CA PRO A 51 -9.54 -13.86 -4.79
C PRO A 51 -10.71 -14.56 -4.08
N ASP A 52 -10.38 -15.25 -2.98
CA ASP A 52 -11.32 -15.90 -2.05
C ASP A 52 -11.49 -15.12 -0.75
N VAL A 53 -10.55 -14.22 -0.45
CA VAL A 53 -10.57 -13.33 0.70
C VAL A 53 -9.77 -12.06 0.39
N VAL A 54 -10.20 -10.94 0.97
CA VAL A 54 -9.49 -9.67 0.87
C VAL A 54 -9.04 -9.20 2.24
N HIS A 55 -7.79 -8.72 2.30
CA HIS A 55 -7.25 -7.94 3.40
C HIS A 55 -7.04 -6.50 2.95
N THR A 56 -7.56 -5.52 3.70
CA THR A 56 -7.40 -4.09 3.38
C THR A 56 -7.21 -3.24 4.63
N SER A 57 -6.84 -1.98 4.43
CA SER A 57 -6.61 -1.02 5.50
C SER A 57 -7.92 -0.43 6.05
N LEU A 58 -7.80 0.51 7.00
CA LEU A 58 -8.92 1.33 7.48
C LEU A 58 -9.11 2.64 6.69
N GLN A 59 -8.36 2.84 5.62
CA GLN A 59 -8.39 4.07 4.82
C GLN A 59 -9.28 3.90 3.60
N ARG A 60 -10.21 4.88 3.38
CA ARG A 60 -11.27 4.77 2.36
C ARG A 60 -10.77 4.49 0.94
N ARG A 61 -9.63 5.05 0.55
CA ARG A 61 -9.08 4.83 -0.80
C ARG A 61 -8.74 3.37 -1.07
N ALA A 62 -8.20 2.65 -0.07
CA ALA A 62 -7.91 1.22 -0.20
C ALA A 62 -9.19 0.37 -0.08
N ILE A 63 -10.09 0.72 0.84
CA ILE A 63 -11.40 0.06 1.00
C ILE A 63 -12.20 0.16 -0.30
N ASN A 64 -12.29 1.36 -0.89
CA ASN A 64 -13.04 1.58 -2.14
C ASN A 64 -12.36 0.88 -3.32
N THR A 65 -11.02 0.89 -3.40
CA THR A 65 -10.31 0.13 -4.43
C THR A 65 -10.62 -1.37 -4.32
N ALA A 66 -10.58 -1.94 -3.11
CA ALA A 66 -10.96 -3.33 -2.88
C ALA A 66 -12.40 -3.61 -3.36
N ALA A 67 -13.37 -2.79 -2.95
CA ALA A 67 -14.77 -2.96 -3.31
C ALA A 67 -14.99 -2.90 -4.83
N LEU A 68 -14.43 -1.88 -5.50
CA LEU A 68 -14.55 -1.69 -6.94
C LEU A 68 -13.88 -2.81 -7.76
N SER A 69 -12.69 -3.24 -7.31
CA SER A 69 -11.98 -4.33 -7.99
C SER A 69 -12.68 -5.67 -7.80
N LEU A 70 -13.25 -5.93 -6.62
CA LEU A 70 -14.03 -7.15 -6.39
C LEU A 70 -15.33 -7.17 -7.20
N ASP A 71 -16.03 -6.06 -7.31
CA ASP A 71 -17.23 -5.93 -8.16
C ASP A 71 -16.87 -6.23 -9.62
N ALA A 72 -15.82 -5.61 -10.15
CA ALA A 72 -15.34 -5.84 -11.51
C ALA A 72 -14.84 -7.27 -11.77
N ALA A 73 -14.34 -7.95 -10.74
CA ALA A 73 -13.92 -9.35 -10.79
C ALA A 73 -15.07 -10.35 -10.54
N ASP A 74 -16.31 -9.88 -10.28
CA ASP A 74 -17.47 -10.70 -9.87
C ASP A 74 -17.20 -11.49 -8.58
N ARG A 75 -16.52 -10.86 -7.61
CA ARG A 75 -16.11 -11.43 -6.31
C ARG A 75 -16.53 -10.57 -5.12
N HIS A 76 -17.48 -9.65 -5.27
CA HIS A 76 -17.93 -8.72 -4.21
C HIS A 76 -18.51 -9.41 -2.96
N TRP A 77 -18.88 -10.69 -3.06
CA TRP A 77 -19.49 -11.49 -2.01
C TRP A 77 -18.48 -12.16 -1.05
N ILE A 78 -17.17 -12.12 -1.35
CA ILE A 78 -16.15 -12.77 -0.53
C ILE A 78 -15.88 -12.03 0.78
N PRO A 79 -15.30 -12.70 1.81
CA PRO A 79 -14.92 -12.05 3.06
C PRO A 79 -13.91 -10.92 2.87
N VAL A 80 -14.11 -9.82 3.61
CA VAL A 80 -13.20 -8.66 3.65
C VAL A 80 -12.74 -8.44 5.09
N LYS A 81 -11.44 -8.56 5.34
CA LYS A 81 -10.79 -8.29 6.63
C LYS A 81 -10.10 -6.93 6.58
N ARG A 82 -10.29 -6.10 7.61
CA ARG A 82 -9.69 -4.76 7.70
C ARG A 82 -8.78 -4.64 8.90
N SER A 83 -7.62 -4.00 8.70
CA SER A 83 -6.68 -3.74 9.78
C SER A 83 -5.93 -2.43 9.56
N TRP A 84 -5.74 -1.64 10.64
CA TRP A 84 -4.88 -0.46 10.62
C TRP A 84 -3.42 -0.82 10.28
N ARG A 85 -3.01 -2.06 10.54
CA ARG A 85 -1.66 -2.55 10.23
C ARG A 85 -1.35 -2.55 8.73
N LEU A 86 -2.39 -2.46 7.88
CA LEU A 86 -2.29 -2.32 6.43
C LEU A 86 -2.38 -0.86 5.96
N ASN A 87 -2.55 0.12 6.86
CA ASN A 87 -2.58 1.53 6.51
C ASN A 87 -1.29 1.97 5.80
N GLU A 88 -1.37 3.08 5.06
CA GLU A 88 -0.21 3.75 4.50
C GLU A 88 0.79 4.14 5.61
N ARG A 89 2.04 4.37 5.27
CA ARG A 89 3.03 4.93 6.16
C ARG A 89 2.59 6.31 6.66
N HIS A 90 2.71 6.55 7.96
CA HIS A 90 2.42 7.84 8.54
C HIS A 90 3.52 8.84 8.21
N TYR A 91 3.19 9.87 7.45
CA TYR A 91 4.18 10.86 7.00
C TYR A 91 4.48 11.98 8.01
N GLY A 92 4.00 11.85 9.25
CA GLY A 92 4.26 12.83 10.30
C GLY A 92 3.84 14.25 9.90
N ALA A 93 4.63 15.23 10.26
CA ALA A 93 4.40 16.64 9.96
C ALA A 93 4.45 16.99 8.46
N LEU A 94 4.75 16.02 7.59
CA LEU A 94 4.66 16.21 6.14
C LEU A 94 3.24 15.97 5.60
N GLN A 95 2.31 15.39 6.38
CA GLN A 95 0.93 15.20 5.93
C GLN A 95 0.32 16.54 5.49
N GLY A 96 -0.31 16.58 4.32
CA GLY A 96 -0.86 17.79 3.70
C GLY A 96 0.14 18.70 3.00
N LYS A 97 1.45 18.49 3.16
CA LYS A 97 2.47 19.30 2.49
C LYS A 97 2.60 18.92 1.00
N ASP A 98 2.81 19.92 0.16
CA ASP A 98 3.14 19.73 -1.25
C ASP A 98 4.56 19.17 -1.39
N LYS A 99 4.71 18.10 -2.19
CA LYS A 99 6.01 17.41 -2.35
C LYS A 99 7.05 18.28 -3.04
N LYS A 100 6.66 19.10 -4.03
CA LYS A 100 7.58 19.99 -4.74
C LYS A 100 8.06 21.12 -3.82
N GLN A 101 7.14 21.75 -3.09
CA GLN A 101 7.50 22.77 -2.11
C GLN A 101 8.39 22.21 -0.99
N THR A 102 8.11 20.98 -0.54
CA THR A 102 8.96 20.30 0.46
C THR A 102 10.36 20.06 -0.09
N LEU A 103 10.47 19.62 -1.35
CA LEU A 103 11.76 19.46 -2.03
C LEU A 103 12.53 20.79 -2.12
N GLU A 104 11.86 21.87 -2.52
CA GLU A 104 12.45 23.21 -2.63
C GLU A 104 12.89 23.74 -1.26
N GLN A 105 12.14 23.48 -0.20
CA GLN A 105 12.41 23.96 1.15
C GLN A 105 13.56 23.23 1.86
N TYR A 106 13.63 21.89 1.72
CA TYR A 106 14.55 21.04 2.50
C TYR A 106 15.71 20.47 1.69
N GLY A 107 15.68 20.62 0.37
CA GLY A 107 16.67 20.06 -0.55
C GLY A 107 16.42 18.58 -0.86
N GLU A 108 17.06 18.11 -1.95
CA GLU A 108 16.83 16.77 -2.50
C GLU A 108 17.23 15.65 -1.52
N GLU A 109 18.38 15.80 -0.86
CA GLU A 109 18.89 14.80 0.08
C GLU A 109 17.91 14.54 1.23
N GLN A 110 17.50 15.59 1.95
CA GLN A 110 16.58 15.46 3.07
C GLN A 110 15.18 15.00 2.63
N PHE A 111 14.69 15.51 1.49
CA PHE A 111 13.43 15.09 0.91
C PHE A 111 13.43 13.59 0.57
N MET A 112 14.51 13.10 -0.04
CA MET A 112 14.63 11.68 -0.39
C MET A 112 14.79 10.80 0.85
N LEU A 113 15.52 11.24 1.88
CA LEU A 113 15.58 10.54 3.16
C LEU A 113 14.18 10.33 3.76
N TRP A 114 13.38 11.39 3.91
CA TRP A 114 12.03 11.28 4.44
C TRP A 114 11.07 10.50 3.55
N ARG A 115 11.26 10.59 2.24
CA ARG A 115 10.33 9.95 1.29
C ARG A 115 10.63 8.49 1.04
N ARG A 116 11.90 8.09 1.01
CA ARG A 116 12.34 6.83 0.43
C ARG A 116 13.23 5.96 1.31
N SER A 117 13.93 6.52 2.28
CA SER A 117 14.82 5.73 3.12
C SER A 117 14.07 4.63 3.88
N PHE A 118 14.83 3.62 4.28
CA PHE A 118 14.30 2.49 5.04
C PHE A 118 13.98 2.89 6.49
N ASP A 119 14.84 3.68 7.14
CA ASP A 119 14.87 3.87 8.58
C ASP A 119 14.77 5.33 9.07
N THR A 120 14.64 6.30 8.15
CA THR A 120 14.59 7.73 8.52
C THR A 120 13.15 8.26 8.42
N PRO A 121 12.44 8.44 9.55
CA PRO A 121 11.07 8.99 9.53
C PRO A 121 11.08 10.50 9.32
N PRO A 122 10.00 11.08 8.76
CA PRO A 122 9.75 12.52 8.83
C PRO A 122 9.58 12.99 10.29
N PRO A 123 9.63 14.31 10.55
CA PRO A 123 9.30 14.85 11.86
C PRO A 123 7.90 14.39 12.33
N PRO A 124 7.70 14.09 13.64
CA PRO A 124 6.41 13.66 14.13
C PRO A 124 5.35 14.76 14.02
N LEU A 125 4.11 14.33 13.80
CA LEU A 125 2.94 15.22 13.80
C LEU A 125 2.54 15.56 15.24
N ASP A 126 2.14 16.80 15.48
CA ASP A 126 1.56 17.22 16.75
C ASP A 126 0.11 16.68 16.87
N ASP A 127 -0.31 16.29 18.08
CA ASP A 127 -1.66 15.79 18.32
C ASP A 127 -2.73 16.85 18.08
N ALA A 128 -2.39 18.13 18.20
CA ALA A 128 -3.25 19.27 17.92
C ALA A 128 -3.33 19.66 16.44
N ASP A 129 -2.54 19.03 15.56
CA ASP A 129 -2.57 19.28 14.13
C ASP A 129 -3.90 18.83 13.52
N GLU A 130 -4.41 19.57 12.53
CA GLU A 130 -5.67 19.26 11.83
C GLU A 130 -5.67 17.88 11.16
N PHE A 131 -4.50 17.34 10.82
CA PHE A 131 -4.33 16.02 10.20
C PHE A 131 -4.00 14.93 11.23
N SER A 132 -4.09 15.21 12.53
CA SER A 132 -3.87 14.22 13.59
C SER A 132 -4.98 13.17 13.62
N GLN A 133 -4.63 11.92 13.91
CA GLN A 133 -5.55 10.81 14.13
C GLN A 133 -5.88 10.60 15.62
N ALA A 134 -5.38 11.43 16.53
CA ALA A 134 -5.56 11.26 17.97
C ALA A 134 -7.04 11.21 18.44
N ALA A 135 -7.94 11.88 17.72
CA ALA A 135 -9.38 11.85 17.99
C ALA A 135 -10.19 10.97 17.02
N ASP A 136 -9.53 10.22 16.13
CA ASP A 136 -10.22 9.39 15.16
C ASP A 136 -10.69 8.06 15.78
N PRO A 137 -12.01 7.77 15.79
CA PRO A 137 -12.55 6.57 16.43
C PRO A 137 -12.04 5.26 15.84
N ARG A 138 -11.54 5.25 14.60
CA ARG A 138 -10.93 4.06 13.97
C ARG A 138 -9.67 3.59 14.69
N TYR A 139 -9.02 4.47 15.42
CA TYR A 139 -7.72 4.24 16.07
C TYR A 139 -7.77 4.41 17.60
N ALA A 140 -8.97 4.55 18.18
CA ALA A 140 -9.15 4.79 19.62
C ALA A 140 -8.49 3.72 20.51
N ASP A 141 -8.45 2.46 20.04
CA ASP A 141 -7.88 1.33 20.79
C ASP A 141 -6.35 1.25 20.71
N LEU A 142 -5.68 2.12 19.93
CA LEU A 142 -4.24 2.09 19.77
C LEU A 142 -3.48 2.75 20.93
N GLY A 143 -4.07 3.74 21.59
CA GLY A 143 -3.39 4.43 22.68
C GLY A 143 -2.01 4.94 22.25
N ASP A 144 -0.97 4.54 22.99
CA ASP A 144 0.42 4.92 22.73
C ASP A 144 1.01 4.28 21.46
N ASP A 145 0.36 3.24 20.90
CA ASP A 145 0.77 2.60 19.63
C ASP A 145 0.32 3.43 18.40
N LEU A 146 -0.45 4.49 18.58
CA LEU A 146 -0.83 5.38 17.48
C LEU A 146 0.39 6.11 16.92
N PRO A 147 0.82 5.84 15.66
CA PRO A 147 2.01 6.48 15.15
C PRO A 147 1.79 7.97 14.88
N ARG A 148 2.78 8.78 15.23
CA ARG A 148 2.86 10.21 14.86
C ARG A 148 3.78 10.44 13.68
N THR A 149 4.58 9.45 13.30
CA THR A 149 5.46 9.38 12.13
C THR A 149 5.93 7.96 11.94
N GLU A 150 6.28 7.59 10.72
CA GLU A 150 6.84 6.28 10.41
C GLU A 150 7.91 6.37 9.30
N CYS A 151 8.97 5.57 9.42
CA CYS A 151 9.79 5.13 8.31
C CYS A 151 9.27 3.77 7.77
N LEU A 152 9.89 3.22 6.73
CA LEU A 152 9.47 1.95 6.15
C LEU A 152 9.68 0.77 7.13
N LYS A 153 10.73 0.81 7.96
CA LYS A 153 11.02 -0.16 9.01
C LYS A 153 9.87 -0.26 10.03
N ASP A 154 9.28 0.89 10.42
CA ASP A 154 8.14 0.92 11.34
C ASP A 154 6.90 0.26 10.69
N VAL A 155 6.66 0.54 9.41
CA VAL A 155 5.58 -0.11 8.65
C VAL A 155 5.77 -1.63 8.62
N ILE A 156 6.98 -2.13 8.38
CA ILE A 156 7.29 -3.56 8.42
C ILE A 156 7.00 -4.12 9.81
N THR A 157 7.44 -3.44 10.86
CA THR A 157 7.26 -3.89 12.25
C THR A 157 5.78 -4.07 12.61
N ARG A 158 4.88 -3.18 12.16
CA ARG A 158 3.44 -3.34 12.42
C ARG A 158 2.72 -4.26 11.43
N PHE A 159 3.24 -4.41 10.21
CA PHE A 159 2.62 -5.23 9.17
C PHE A 159 2.85 -6.73 9.38
N LEU A 160 4.10 -7.14 9.66
CA LEU A 160 4.46 -8.56 9.73
C LEU A 160 3.66 -9.36 10.77
N PRO A 161 3.34 -8.87 11.98
CA PRO A 161 2.46 -9.60 12.90
C PRO A 161 1.06 -9.88 12.31
N TYR A 162 0.54 -8.99 11.46
CA TYR A 162 -0.73 -9.22 10.76
C TYR A 162 -0.58 -10.20 9.59
N TRP A 163 0.55 -10.14 8.88
CA TRP A 163 0.91 -11.13 7.86
C TRP A 163 0.89 -12.53 8.44
N ASP A 164 1.59 -12.74 9.56
CA ASP A 164 1.72 -14.06 10.20
C ASP A 164 0.40 -14.56 10.81
N ALA A 165 -0.38 -13.66 11.43
CA ALA A 165 -1.58 -14.05 12.15
C ALA A 165 -2.83 -14.19 11.28
N GLU A 166 -2.94 -13.46 10.16
CA GLU A 166 -4.16 -13.35 9.39
C GLU A 166 -4.00 -13.71 7.91
N ILE A 167 -2.98 -13.18 7.22
CA ILE A 167 -2.81 -13.38 5.78
C ILE A 167 -2.23 -14.78 5.51
N HIS A 168 -1.19 -15.13 6.19
CA HIS A 168 -0.51 -16.42 6.07
C HIS A 168 -1.45 -17.63 6.32
N PRO A 169 -2.31 -17.65 7.36
CA PRO A 169 -3.30 -18.71 7.54
C PRO A 169 -4.30 -18.83 6.38
N ASP A 170 -4.76 -17.71 5.81
CA ASP A 170 -5.66 -17.73 4.66
C ASP A 170 -4.99 -18.35 3.41
N LEU A 171 -3.72 -18.00 3.16
CA LEU A 171 -2.92 -18.62 2.09
C LEU A 171 -2.74 -20.13 2.32
N ARG A 172 -2.39 -20.54 3.55
CA ARG A 172 -2.22 -21.97 3.91
C ARG A 172 -3.52 -22.77 3.83
N ALA A 173 -4.65 -22.11 3.96
CA ALA A 173 -5.95 -22.74 3.73
C ALA A 173 -6.26 -22.95 2.22
N GLY A 174 -5.32 -22.65 1.32
CA GLY A 174 -5.47 -22.78 -0.12
C GLY A 174 -6.29 -21.68 -0.79
N ARG A 175 -6.51 -20.55 -0.09
CA ARG A 175 -7.24 -19.42 -0.63
C ARG A 175 -6.33 -18.54 -1.49
N THR A 176 -6.87 -18.03 -2.59
CA THR A 176 -6.28 -16.88 -3.29
C THR A 176 -6.55 -15.62 -2.47
N VAL A 177 -5.50 -14.98 -1.99
CA VAL A 177 -5.59 -13.81 -1.10
C VAL A 177 -5.31 -12.54 -1.87
N LEU A 178 -6.22 -11.55 -1.77
CA LEU A 178 -5.97 -10.17 -2.23
C LEU A 178 -5.60 -9.28 -1.05
N VAL A 179 -4.48 -8.56 -1.14
CA VAL A 179 -4.12 -7.47 -0.24
C VAL A 179 -4.27 -6.15 -0.98
N ALA A 180 -5.39 -5.44 -0.73
CA ALA A 180 -5.64 -4.13 -1.30
C ALA A 180 -5.21 -3.05 -0.30
N ALA A 181 -4.07 -2.39 -0.55
CA ALA A 181 -3.43 -1.51 0.42
C ALA A 181 -2.71 -0.31 -0.23
N HIS A 182 -1.56 0.09 0.29
CA HIS A 182 -0.92 1.36 -0.06
C HIS A 182 0.53 1.16 -0.53
N GLY A 183 1.11 2.23 -1.09
CA GLY A 183 2.45 2.17 -1.64
C GLY A 183 3.50 1.65 -0.65
N ASN A 184 3.55 2.19 0.57
CA ASN A 184 4.56 1.76 1.53
C ASN A 184 4.20 0.46 2.27
N SER A 185 2.93 0.19 2.56
CA SER A 185 2.56 -1.10 3.16
C SER A 185 2.84 -2.27 2.21
N LEU A 186 2.57 -2.11 0.90
CA LEU A 186 2.91 -3.12 -0.10
C LEU A 186 4.42 -3.22 -0.35
N ARG A 187 5.17 -2.09 -0.34
CA ARG A 187 6.65 -2.11 -0.39
C ARG A 187 7.26 -2.87 0.79
N ALA A 188 6.67 -2.74 1.98
CA ALA A 188 7.08 -3.49 3.16
C ALA A 188 6.92 -5.00 2.94
N LEU A 189 5.80 -5.43 2.37
CA LEU A 189 5.55 -6.85 2.08
C LEU A 189 6.45 -7.36 0.95
N VAL A 190 6.60 -6.62 -0.15
CA VAL A 190 7.52 -6.98 -1.25
C VAL A 190 8.96 -7.11 -0.75
N LYS A 191 9.43 -6.16 0.09
CA LYS A 191 10.76 -6.25 0.70
C LYS A 191 10.93 -7.54 1.50
N HIS A 192 9.91 -7.93 2.26
CA HIS A 192 9.92 -9.16 3.05
C HIS A 192 9.94 -10.41 2.17
N LEU A 193 9.09 -10.48 1.13
CA LEU A 193 8.96 -11.65 0.26
C LEU A 193 10.18 -11.83 -0.66
N ASP A 194 10.65 -10.76 -1.29
CA ASP A 194 11.74 -10.81 -2.28
C ASP A 194 13.13 -10.64 -1.65
N GLY A 195 13.22 -10.38 -0.34
CA GLY A 195 14.50 -10.14 0.33
C GLY A 195 15.24 -8.89 -0.16
N VAL A 196 14.49 -7.86 -0.61
CA VAL A 196 15.08 -6.62 -1.14
C VAL A 196 15.93 -5.92 -0.06
N SER A 197 17.12 -5.45 -0.40
CA SER A 197 18.03 -4.75 0.54
C SER A 197 17.43 -3.43 1.06
N ASP A 198 18.02 -2.88 2.13
CA ASP A 198 17.60 -1.59 2.69
C ASP A 198 17.91 -0.43 1.74
N GLU A 199 18.97 -0.56 0.95
CA GLU A 199 19.38 0.39 -0.08
C GLU A 199 18.46 0.32 -1.31
N ASP A 200 18.20 -0.88 -1.82
CA ASP A 200 17.45 -1.10 -3.07
C ASP A 200 15.95 -0.79 -2.92
N ILE A 201 15.40 -0.94 -1.71
CA ILE A 201 13.98 -0.67 -1.47
C ILE A 201 13.59 0.77 -1.78
N ALA A 202 14.53 1.71 -1.72
CA ALA A 202 14.29 3.11 -2.07
C ALA A 202 13.85 3.29 -3.54
N GLY A 203 14.35 2.42 -4.44
CA GLY A 203 14.02 2.41 -5.87
C GLY A 203 12.70 1.75 -6.22
N LEU A 204 12.13 0.91 -5.35
CA LEU A 204 10.90 0.19 -5.64
C LEU A 204 9.68 1.11 -5.66
N ASN A 205 8.94 1.11 -6.76
CA ASN A 205 7.68 1.82 -6.92
C ASN A 205 6.57 0.85 -7.28
N ILE A 206 5.46 0.90 -6.54
CA ILE A 206 4.27 0.10 -6.82
C ILE A 206 3.22 1.02 -7.45
N PRO A 207 2.82 0.78 -8.71
CA PRO A 207 1.83 1.58 -9.41
C PRO A 207 0.43 1.44 -8.80
N THR A 208 -0.42 2.44 -8.98
CA THR A 208 -1.82 2.42 -8.56
C THR A 208 -2.66 1.50 -9.44
N GLY A 209 -3.62 0.78 -8.85
CA GLY A 209 -4.62 -0.02 -9.56
C GLY A 209 -4.07 -1.19 -10.38
N MET A 210 -2.82 -1.59 -10.18
CA MET A 210 -2.16 -2.62 -10.98
C MET A 210 -1.94 -3.88 -10.13
N PRO A 211 -2.63 -5.00 -10.41
CA PRO A 211 -2.44 -6.23 -9.66
C PRO A 211 -1.05 -6.82 -9.88
N LEU A 212 -0.39 -7.11 -8.78
CA LEU A 212 0.89 -7.79 -8.67
C LEU A 212 0.65 -9.18 -8.07
N VAL A 213 1.06 -10.23 -8.72
CA VAL A 213 0.79 -11.62 -8.32
C VAL A 213 2.07 -12.31 -7.85
N TYR A 214 1.96 -13.00 -6.73
CA TYR A 214 2.96 -13.94 -6.23
C TYR A 214 2.39 -15.34 -6.20
N GLU A 215 3.15 -16.29 -6.73
CA GLU A 215 3.02 -17.71 -6.42
C GLU A 215 4.04 -18.04 -5.32
N LEU A 216 3.55 -18.45 -4.16
CA LEU A 216 4.37 -18.77 -3.00
C LEU A 216 4.44 -20.29 -2.80
N ASP A 217 5.58 -20.79 -2.37
CA ASP A 217 5.76 -22.20 -2.03
C ASP A 217 5.24 -22.51 -0.60
N GLU A 218 5.44 -23.73 -0.11
CA GLU A 218 5.01 -24.17 1.22
C GLU A 218 5.70 -23.42 2.37
N SER A 219 6.87 -22.82 2.10
CA SER A 219 7.59 -21.96 3.05
C SER A 219 7.17 -20.49 2.97
N MET A 220 6.20 -20.15 2.09
CA MET A 220 5.77 -18.79 1.76
C MET A 220 6.85 -17.95 1.07
N ALA A 221 7.83 -18.59 0.47
CA ALA A 221 8.79 -17.91 -0.40
C ALA A 221 8.25 -17.82 -1.84
N PRO A 222 8.53 -16.73 -2.57
CA PRO A 222 8.17 -16.61 -3.98
C PRO A 222 8.81 -17.71 -4.82
N THR A 223 8.02 -18.38 -5.66
CA THR A 223 8.52 -19.40 -6.59
C THR A 223 9.25 -18.79 -7.79
N VAL A 224 8.96 -17.53 -8.09
CA VAL A 224 9.62 -16.72 -9.12
C VAL A 224 10.11 -15.43 -8.46
N ALA A 225 11.39 -15.12 -8.65
CA ALA A 225 11.98 -13.89 -8.11
C ALA A 225 11.42 -12.65 -8.80
N GLY A 226 11.16 -11.62 -7.99
CA GLY A 226 10.72 -10.31 -8.45
C GLY A 226 9.22 -10.23 -8.74
N VAL A 227 8.79 -8.98 -8.94
CA VAL A 227 7.39 -8.63 -9.08
C VAL A 227 6.78 -9.07 -10.43
N GLN A 228 5.64 -9.76 -10.40
CA GLN A 228 4.91 -10.21 -11.58
C GLN A 228 3.58 -9.45 -11.69
N TYR A 229 3.52 -8.43 -12.56
CA TYR A 229 2.29 -7.69 -12.83
C TYR A 229 1.43 -8.38 -13.89
N LEU A 230 0.09 -8.33 -13.73
CA LEU A 230 -0.84 -8.88 -14.73
C LEU A 230 -0.82 -8.09 -16.05
N ASP A 231 -0.39 -6.84 -16.04
CA ASP A 231 -0.12 -6.00 -17.21
C ASP A 231 1.24 -5.33 -17.02
N PRO A 232 2.36 -5.99 -17.41
CA PRO A 232 3.72 -5.50 -17.17
C PRO A 232 4.04 -4.17 -17.86
N GLU A 233 3.51 -3.95 -19.07
CA GLU A 233 3.78 -2.74 -19.86
C GLU A 233 3.13 -1.51 -19.20
N ALA A 234 1.85 -1.62 -18.85
CA ALA A 234 1.15 -0.56 -18.15
C ALA A 234 1.70 -0.33 -16.73
N ALA A 235 2.14 -1.40 -16.05
CA ALA A 235 2.77 -1.29 -14.73
C ALA A 235 4.09 -0.51 -14.79
N ALA A 236 4.95 -0.76 -15.78
CA ALA A 236 6.21 -0.05 -15.97
C ALA A 236 5.99 1.45 -16.22
N ALA A 237 5.03 1.80 -17.10
CA ALA A 237 4.70 3.20 -17.37
C ALA A 237 4.15 3.92 -16.12
N ALA A 238 3.26 3.27 -15.36
CA ALA A 238 2.68 3.83 -14.15
C ALA A 238 3.70 3.93 -12.99
N ALA A 239 4.64 2.97 -12.86
CA ALA A 239 5.72 3.03 -11.87
C ALA A 239 6.67 4.22 -12.14
N ALA A 240 6.98 4.50 -13.40
CA ALA A 240 7.76 5.68 -13.80
C ALA A 240 7.06 6.99 -13.41
N ALA A 241 5.73 7.08 -13.56
CA ALA A 241 4.95 8.23 -13.12
C ALA A 241 5.02 8.44 -11.60
N VAL A 242 4.98 7.36 -10.80
CA VAL A 242 5.14 7.42 -9.33
C VAL A 242 6.55 7.89 -8.94
N ALA A 243 7.59 7.45 -9.65
CA ALA A 243 8.97 7.85 -9.39
C ALA A 243 9.17 9.36 -9.58
N ASN A 244 8.47 9.96 -10.55
CA ASN A 244 8.58 11.37 -10.91
C ASN A 244 7.73 12.32 -10.03
N GLN A 245 6.90 11.79 -9.10
CA GLN A 245 6.16 12.63 -8.16
C GLN A 245 7.12 13.43 -7.27
N GLY A 246 6.90 14.74 -7.18
CA GLY A 246 7.75 15.66 -6.39
C GLY A 246 8.84 16.36 -7.20
N ARG A 247 8.91 16.10 -8.51
CA ARG A 247 9.78 16.83 -9.43
C ARG A 247 9.00 17.89 -10.21
#